data_5f6316ae33139c6e11125adf50d9f451
#
_entry.id   5f6316ae33139c6e11125adf50d9f451
#
_cell.length_a   1.000
_cell.length_b   1.000
_cell.length_c   1.000
_cell.angle_alpha   90.00
_cell.angle_beta   90.00
_cell.angle_gamma   90.00
#
_symmetry.space_group_name_H-M   'P 1'
#
loop_
_entity.id
_entity.type
_entity.pdbx_description
1 polymer ?
#
loop_
_entity_poly.entity_id
_entity_poly.type
_entity_poly.pdbx_seq_one_letter_code
_entity_poly.pdbx_strand_id
1 'polypeptide(L)'
;MSTRCRIVVYSIAALILTGIGALLIHFLFFSGIFIPTLELVGSDHLQVNMNETYQDPGARSVYRFMDNSEHLHVESTVDTSRLGTYQVIYTLDNADKQVIRTVEVIDGKAPDLRLKGDAQLKLFIGDQYEEPGYTAYDNCDGDITDMVKSDSRVNFNQAGTYEIVYTVQDSHGNEASCTRSVQILENPLNVRLAYDHDMFDNTAFEWWFNKSADHARNTAAKDADWLKTYGAYYIGPDEKVIYLTFDEGGNDITYIKQIADVLNENEVKATFFLTRNYIRDEADFVRNLVSHGHVIGNHSWHHYDMTTLANAAQADAFVEELTQEEKTYMEVIGEPMPKIFRFPRGGTSERALKMICDLGYRTYFWSHAYYDYGSDVSAQEALQTMMDHYHNGAIYLLHPSNKGNWLALDDFIREMKRLGYCFDTVDHIE
;
A
#
# COMPACT_ATOMS: atom_id res chain seq x y z
N MET A 1 -42.05 -100.08 17.35
CA MET A 1 -40.81 -99.98 16.59
C MET A 1 -39.85 -101.06 17.10
N SER A 2 -39.42 -102.02 16.26
CA SER A 2 -38.55 -103.07 16.67
C SER A 2 -37.18 -102.55 16.98
N THR A 3 -36.49 -103.26 17.87
CA THR A 3 -35.12 -102.88 18.32
C THR A 3 -34.15 -102.67 17.13
N ARG A 4 -34.30 -103.39 16.03
CA ARG A 4 -33.58 -103.18 14.75
C ARG A 4 -33.84 -101.85 14.11
N CYS A 5 -35.07 -101.25 14.14
CA CYS A 5 -35.42 -99.98 13.56
C CYS A 5 -34.87 -98.81 14.37
N ARG A 6 -34.69 -98.94 15.69
CA ARG A 6 -34.03 -97.92 16.54
C ARG A 6 -32.56 -97.87 16.29
N ILE A 7 -31.88 -99.02 16.13
CA ILE A 7 -30.40 -99.03 15.83
C ILE A 7 -30.10 -98.43 14.49
N VAL A 8 -30.90 -98.66 13.45
CA VAL A 8 -30.69 -98.04 12.10
C VAL A 8 -30.96 -96.52 12.18
N VAL A 9 -31.99 -95.99 12.90
CA VAL A 9 -32.20 -94.59 13.06
C VAL A 9 -31.10 -93.91 13.82
N TYR A 10 -30.58 -94.48 14.91
CA TYR A 10 -29.43 -93.92 15.63
C TYR A 10 -28.15 -93.94 14.83
N SER A 11 -27.94 -94.95 14.03
CA SER A 11 -26.76 -95.04 13.15
C SER A 11 -26.81 -93.98 12.00
N ILE A 12 -28.01 -93.76 11.44
CA ILE A 12 -28.16 -92.67 10.43
C ILE A 12 -28.00 -91.32 11.07
N ALA A 13 -28.61 -91.09 12.26
CA ALA A 13 -28.45 -89.80 12.98
C ALA A 13 -27.01 -89.53 13.37
N ALA A 14 -26.24 -90.58 13.77
CA ALA A 14 -24.82 -90.46 14.07
C ALA A 14 -23.98 -90.11 12.81
N LEU A 15 -24.31 -90.72 11.68
CA LEU A 15 -23.63 -90.48 10.39
C LEU A 15 -23.96 -89.03 9.87
N ILE A 16 -25.20 -88.58 10.06
CA ILE A 16 -25.58 -87.19 9.71
C ILE A 16 -24.87 -86.19 10.63
N LEU A 17 -24.81 -86.45 11.92
CA LEU A 17 -24.11 -85.58 12.88
C LEU A 17 -22.60 -85.55 12.60
N THR A 18 -22.00 -86.67 12.26
CA THR A 18 -20.54 -86.72 11.89
C THR A 18 -20.32 -86.01 10.53
N GLY A 19 -21.26 -86.17 9.58
CA GLY A 19 -21.18 -85.48 8.29
C GLY A 19 -21.34 -83.97 8.43
N ILE A 20 -22.29 -83.50 9.28
CA ILE A 20 -22.50 -82.08 9.58
C ILE A 20 -21.27 -81.54 10.34
N GLY A 21 -20.74 -82.30 11.28
CA GLY A 21 -19.49 -81.94 11.98
C GLY A 21 -18.30 -81.80 11.05
N ALA A 22 -18.14 -82.77 10.13
CA ALA A 22 -17.06 -82.71 9.12
C ALA A 22 -17.23 -81.52 8.13
N LEU A 23 -18.51 -81.23 7.75
CA LEU A 23 -18.81 -80.09 6.92
C LEU A 23 -18.58 -78.75 7.65
N LEU A 24 -18.91 -78.69 8.93
CA LEU A 24 -18.65 -77.52 9.76
C LEU A 24 -17.16 -77.29 9.95
N ILE A 25 -16.41 -78.36 10.24
CA ILE A 25 -14.96 -78.31 10.36
C ILE A 25 -14.34 -77.90 9.03
N HIS A 26 -14.79 -78.48 7.91
CA HIS A 26 -14.33 -78.15 6.58
C HIS A 26 -14.69 -76.67 6.27
N PHE A 27 -15.88 -76.23 6.56
CA PHE A 27 -16.29 -74.81 6.37
C PHE A 27 -15.48 -73.90 7.24
N LEU A 28 -15.24 -74.20 8.50
CA LEU A 28 -14.41 -73.41 9.39
C LEU A 28 -12.94 -73.34 8.95
N PHE A 29 -12.40 -74.46 8.45
CA PHE A 29 -11.03 -74.49 7.93
C PHE A 29 -10.88 -73.79 6.58
N PHE A 30 -11.88 -73.91 5.69
CA PHE A 30 -11.87 -73.25 4.39
C PHE A 30 -12.42 -71.83 4.40
N SER A 31 -13.18 -71.46 5.43
CA SER A 31 -13.65 -70.06 5.60
C SER A 31 -12.58 -69.09 6.11
N GLY A 32 -11.37 -69.59 6.37
CA GLY A 32 -10.26 -68.75 6.83
C GLY A 32 -10.39 -68.31 8.32
N ILE A 33 -11.41 -68.75 9.08
CA ILE A 33 -11.68 -68.36 10.48
C ILE A 33 -10.50 -68.74 11.41
N PHE A 34 -9.73 -69.77 11.05
CA PHE A 34 -8.57 -70.28 11.80
C PHE A 34 -7.23 -69.74 11.27
N ILE A 35 -7.23 -68.86 10.31
CA ILE A 35 -6.02 -68.26 9.75
C ILE A 35 -6.08 -66.79 10.08
N PRO A 36 -5.07 -66.20 10.78
CA PRO A 36 -5.06 -64.74 11.02
C PRO A 36 -5.09 -63.96 9.70
N THR A 37 -5.91 -62.92 9.64
CA THR A 37 -5.81 -61.93 8.55
C THR A 37 -4.74 -60.90 8.87
N LEU A 38 -4.14 -60.32 7.88
CA LEU A 38 -3.21 -59.19 8.00
C LEU A 38 -3.48 -58.22 6.84
N GLU A 39 -3.86 -57.01 7.17
CA GLU A 39 -4.25 -55.98 6.22
C GLU A 39 -3.67 -54.61 6.62
N LEU A 40 -3.22 -53.83 5.64
CA LEU A 40 -2.83 -52.43 5.88
C LEU A 40 -4.04 -51.59 6.27
N VAL A 41 -3.86 -50.64 7.17
CA VAL A 41 -4.80 -49.59 7.44
C VAL A 41 -4.50 -48.45 6.48
N GLY A 42 -5.46 -48.11 5.57
CA GLY A 42 -5.26 -47.12 4.51
C GLY A 42 -4.56 -47.64 3.28
N SER A 43 -3.89 -46.76 2.53
CA SER A 43 -3.21 -47.12 1.28
C SER A 43 -1.95 -47.92 1.49
N ASP A 44 -1.64 -48.81 0.54
CA ASP A 44 -0.39 -49.54 0.44
C ASP A 44 0.75 -48.72 -0.17
N HIS A 45 0.43 -47.58 -0.76
CA HIS A 45 1.36 -46.59 -1.29
C HIS A 45 1.02 -45.19 -0.74
N LEU A 46 2.03 -44.54 -0.12
CA LEU A 46 1.93 -43.20 0.43
C LEU A 46 3.07 -42.31 -0.08
N GLN A 47 2.80 -41.03 -0.26
CA GLN A 47 3.81 -40.02 -0.54
C GLN A 47 3.97 -39.10 0.65
N VAL A 48 5.17 -38.64 0.92
CA VAL A 48 5.53 -37.65 1.94
C VAL A 48 6.60 -36.74 1.39
N ASN A 49 6.51 -35.43 1.68
CA ASN A 49 7.56 -34.52 1.24
C ASN A 49 8.85 -34.70 2.08
N MET A 50 9.97 -34.45 1.46
CA MET A 50 11.26 -34.45 2.13
C MET A 50 11.26 -33.52 3.35
N ASN A 51 11.83 -33.99 4.45
CA ASN A 51 11.87 -33.31 5.76
C ASN A 51 10.51 -33.13 6.46
N GLU A 52 9.41 -33.69 5.95
CA GLU A 52 8.15 -33.77 6.66
C GLU A 52 8.05 -34.97 7.56
N THR A 53 7.23 -34.89 8.59
CA THR A 53 7.03 -36.01 9.53
C THR A 53 6.13 -37.06 8.89
N TYR A 54 6.66 -38.29 8.68
CA TYR A 54 5.86 -39.43 8.26
C TYR A 54 5.11 -40.02 9.47
N GLN A 55 3.79 -40.14 9.32
CA GLN A 55 2.94 -40.88 10.28
C GLN A 55 2.37 -42.10 9.61
N ASP A 56 2.79 -43.29 10.12
CA ASP A 56 2.32 -44.53 9.58
C ASP A 56 0.87 -44.83 10.09
N PRO A 57 -0.07 -45.11 9.15
CA PRO A 57 -1.44 -45.48 9.53
C PRO A 57 -1.54 -46.88 10.20
N GLY A 58 -0.49 -47.69 10.08
CA GLY A 58 -0.45 -49.01 10.69
C GLY A 58 -1.03 -50.16 9.85
N ALA A 59 -1.10 -51.32 10.44
CA ALA A 59 -1.80 -52.51 9.93
C ALA A 59 -2.68 -53.11 11.03
N ARG A 60 -3.63 -53.94 10.66
CA ARG A 60 -4.50 -54.67 11.59
C ARG A 60 -4.45 -56.16 11.30
N SER A 61 -4.58 -56.92 12.35
CA SER A 61 -4.73 -58.40 12.27
C SER A 61 -5.96 -58.84 13.04
N VAL A 62 -6.68 -59.81 12.47
CA VAL A 62 -7.86 -60.42 13.13
C VAL A 62 -7.70 -61.92 13.10
N TYR A 63 -7.85 -62.57 14.26
CA TYR A 63 -7.85 -63.99 14.42
C TYR A 63 -9.07 -64.45 15.24
N ARG A 64 -9.85 -65.36 14.70
CA ARG A 64 -11.11 -65.84 15.34
C ARG A 64 -12.04 -64.73 15.76
N PHE A 65 -12.22 -63.69 14.95
CA PHE A 65 -13.02 -62.51 15.19
C PHE A 65 -12.53 -61.58 16.34
N MET A 66 -11.34 -61.84 16.86
CA MET A 66 -10.69 -61.01 17.86
C MET A 66 -9.51 -60.25 17.27
N ASP A 67 -9.25 -59.05 17.81
CA ASP A 67 -8.06 -58.30 17.47
C ASP A 67 -6.80 -59.14 17.81
N ASN A 68 -5.90 -59.30 16.85
CA ASN A 68 -4.64 -60.04 16.92
C ASN A 68 -3.46 -59.12 16.69
N SER A 69 -3.69 -57.80 16.70
CA SER A 69 -2.65 -56.81 16.33
C SER A 69 -1.53 -56.73 17.36
N GLU A 70 -1.68 -57.28 18.54
CA GLU A 70 -0.61 -57.44 19.55
C GLU A 70 0.56 -58.35 19.09
N HIS A 71 0.31 -59.20 18.05
CA HIS A 71 1.35 -60.08 17.44
C HIS A 71 1.98 -59.49 16.18
N LEU A 72 1.72 -58.21 15.89
CA LEU A 72 2.33 -57.47 14.77
C LEU A 72 3.75 -57.03 15.12
N HIS A 73 4.69 -57.41 14.27
CA HIS A 73 6.03 -56.85 14.23
C HIS A 73 6.12 -55.87 13.07
N VAL A 74 6.74 -54.71 13.29
CA VAL A 74 6.85 -53.61 12.32
C VAL A 74 8.32 -53.28 12.14
N GLU A 75 8.78 -53.32 10.90
CA GLU A 75 10.10 -52.84 10.47
C GLU A 75 9.91 -51.70 9.48
N SER A 76 10.55 -50.55 9.72
CA SER A 76 10.49 -49.41 8.85
C SER A 76 11.87 -48.96 8.42
N THR A 77 12.02 -48.72 7.12
CA THR A 77 13.23 -48.12 6.54
C THR A 77 13.02 -46.64 6.18
N VAL A 78 11.85 -46.07 6.51
CA VAL A 78 11.49 -44.71 6.09
C VAL A 78 12.43 -43.66 6.67
N ASP A 79 13.13 -42.97 5.77
CA ASP A 79 14.00 -41.83 6.07
C ASP A 79 13.53 -40.64 5.25
N THR A 80 12.77 -39.73 5.87
CA THR A 80 12.23 -38.57 5.21
C THR A 80 13.27 -37.48 4.93
N SER A 81 14.50 -37.64 5.43
CA SER A 81 15.60 -36.73 5.12
C SER A 81 16.21 -36.92 3.73
N ARG A 82 15.80 -37.96 3.00
CA ARG A 82 16.33 -38.33 1.70
C ARG A 82 15.22 -38.74 0.74
N LEU A 83 15.28 -38.23 -0.48
CA LEU A 83 14.40 -38.70 -1.56
C LEU A 83 14.59 -40.19 -1.84
N GLY A 84 13.49 -40.88 -2.14
CA GLY A 84 13.54 -42.28 -2.49
C GLY A 84 12.30 -43.07 -2.11
N THR A 85 12.36 -44.38 -2.37
CA THR A 85 11.28 -45.31 -2.05
C THR A 85 11.67 -46.17 -0.86
N TYR A 86 10.87 -46.16 0.17
CA TYR A 86 11.05 -46.82 1.44
C TYR A 86 9.93 -47.81 1.69
N GLN A 87 10.13 -48.70 2.66
CA GLN A 87 9.13 -49.72 3.02
C GLN A 87 8.88 -49.75 4.51
N VAL A 88 7.60 -49.96 4.85
CA VAL A 88 7.17 -50.40 6.19
C VAL A 88 6.63 -51.81 6.06
N ILE A 89 7.25 -52.74 6.73
CA ILE A 89 6.99 -54.17 6.65
C ILE A 89 6.27 -54.59 7.94
N TYR A 90 5.12 -55.19 7.79
CA TYR A 90 4.36 -55.76 8.90
C TYR A 90 4.37 -57.28 8.77
N THR A 91 4.77 -57.96 9.84
CA THR A 91 4.78 -59.43 9.94
C THR A 91 3.96 -59.88 11.16
N LEU A 92 3.41 -61.07 11.09
CA LEU A 92 2.76 -61.72 12.24
C LEU A 92 3.64 -62.80 12.83
N ASP A 93 3.97 -62.68 14.12
CA ASP A 93 4.81 -63.68 14.83
C ASP A 93 4.19 -65.07 14.85
N ASN A 94 2.85 -65.18 14.77
CA ASN A 94 2.11 -66.43 14.89
C ASN A 94 1.59 -66.99 13.53
N ALA A 95 1.98 -66.39 12.41
CA ALA A 95 1.62 -66.83 11.06
C ALA A 95 2.68 -66.37 10.05
N ASP A 96 2.90 -67.16 9.01
CA ASP A 96 3.79 -66.78 7.90
C ASP A 96 3.02 -65.79 6.97
N LYS A 97 2.80 -64.55 7.46
CA LYS A 97 2.12 -63.47 6.72
C LYS A 97 2.86 -62.17 6.86
N GLN A 98 2.94 -61.50 5.74
CA GLN A 98 3.58 -60.19 5.61
C GLN A 98 2.73 -59.29 4.70
N VAL A 99 2.64 -58.02 5.04
CA VAL A 99 2.17 -56.96 4.15
C VAL A 99 3.16 -55.81 4.17
N ILE A 100 3.30 -55.13 3.06
CA ILE A 100 4.29 -54.06 2.86
C ILE A 100 3.56 -52.81 2.45
N ARG A 101 3.87 -51.68 3.11
CA ARG A 101 3.56 -50.38 2.66
C ARG A 101 4.77 -49.74 2.02
N THR A 102 4.59 -49.23 0.81
CA THR A 102 5.57 -48.41 0.10
C THR A 102 5.39 -46.94 0.46
N VAL A 103 6.46 -46.29 0.87
CA VAL A 103 6.47 -44.86 1.18
C VAL A 103 7.46 -44.15 0.24
N GLU A 104 6.98 -43.28 -0.58
CA GLU A 104 7.79 -42.50 -1.51
C GLU A 104 8.05 -41.11 -0.90
N VAL A 105 9.31 -40.81 -0.61
CA VAL A 105 9.74 -39.48 -0.19
C VAL A 105 10.05 -38.68 -1.44
N ILE A 106 9.25 -37.64 -1.68
CA ILE A 106 9.29 -36.82 -2.86
C ILE A 106 9.65 -35.40 -2.51
N ASP A 107 10.03 -34.62 -3.50
CA ASP A 107 10.06 -33.18 -3.44
C ASP A 107 8.83 -32.63 -4.19
N GLY A 108 7.83 -32.24 -3.45
CA GLY A 108 6.61 -31.59 -3.97
C GLY A 108 6.42 -30.17 -3.46
N LYS A 109 7.48 -29.57 -2.90
CA LYS A 109 7.43 -28.24 -2.30
C LYS A 109 8.14 -27.22 -3.18
N ALA A 110 7.42 -26.17 -3.54
CA ALA A 110 7.99 -25.08 -4.33
C ALA A 110 9.06 -24.30 -3.52
N PRO A 111 10.08 -23.76 -4.21
CA PRO A 111 11.10 -22.91 -3.62
C PRO A 111 10.52 -21.66 -2.92
N ASP A 112 11.18 -21.19 -1.87
CA ASP A 112 10.88 -19.91 -1.20
C ASP A 112 11.67 -18.80 -1.91
N LEU A 113 10.97 -18.05 -2.79
CA LEU A 113 11.54 -16.95 -3.57
C LEU A 113 11.14 -15.61 -2.93
N ARG A 114 12.14 -14.79 -2.57
CA ARG A 114 11.95 -13.51 -1.89
C ARG A 114 12.72 -12.39 -2.56
N LEU A 115 12.06 -11.22 -2.70
CA LEU A 115 12.73 -10.00 -3.14
C LEU A 115 13.59 -9.42 -2.01
N LYS A 116 14.74 -8.82 -2.38
CA LYS A 116 15.51 -7.91 -1.54
C LYS A 116 15.05 -6.48 -1.81
N GLY A 117 15.03 -5.63 -0.76
CA GLY A 117 14.52 -4.26 -0.86
C GLY A 117 13.02 -4.20 -1.08
N ASP A 118 12.53 -3.04 -1.53
CA ASP A 118 11.11 -2.79 -1.68
C ASP A 118 10.49 -3.51 -2.87
N ALA A 119 9.31 -4.09 -2.67
CA ALA A 119 8.53 -4.71 -3.74
C ALA A 119 7.85 -3.67 -4.65
N GLN A 120 7.78 -2.42 -4.22
CA GLN A 120 7.26 -1.29 -4.98
C GLN A 120 8.32 -0.20 -5.06
N LEU A 121 8.71 0.17 -6.28
CA LEU A 121 9.70 1.20 -6.54
C LEU A 121 9.07 2.36 -7.29
N LYS A 122 9.49 3.59 -6.99
CA LYS A 122 9.13 4.80 -7.73
C LYS A 122 10.39 5.41 -8.32
N LEU A 123 10.36 5.70 -9.62
CA LEU A 123 11.44 6.30 -10.37
C LEU A 123 10.88 7.40 -11.28
N PHE A 124 11.67 8.39 -11.62
CA PHE A 124 11.33 9.38 -12.64
C PHE A 124 11.91 8.99 -14.00
N ILE A 125 11.31 9.50 -15.08
CA ILE A 125 11.88 9.36 -16.41
C ILE A 125 13.31 9.92 -16.38
N GLY A 126 14.28 9.07 -16.76
CA GLY A 126 15.72 9.39 -16.77
C GLY A 126 16.49 8.92 -15.54
N ASP A 127 15.83 8.41 -14.50
CA ASP A 127 16.50 7.80 -13.36
C ASP A 127 17.18 6.48 -13.77
N GLN A 128 18.29 6.15 -13.12
CA GLN A 128 18.93 4.86 -13.30
C GLN A 128 18.31 3.83 -12.38
N TYR A 129 17.96 2.68 -12.95
CA TYR A 129 17.47 1.53 -12.18
C TYR A 129 18.63 0.63 -11.77
N GLU A 130 18.72 0.35 -10.49
CA GLU A 130 19.58 -0.70 -9.94
C GLU A 130 18.70 -1.79 -9.32
N GLU A 131 18.91 -3.03 -9.74
CA GLU A 131 18.19 -4.18 -9.20
C GLU A 131 18.61 -4.47 -7.76
N PRO A 132 17.70 -4.36 -6.75
CA PRO A 132 18.05 -4.65 -5.35
C PRO A 132 18.33 -6.13 -5.08
N GLY A 133 17.89 -7.00 -5.99
CA GLY A 133 18.13 -8.43 -5.94
C GLY A 133 16.99 -9.24 -5.32
N TYR A 134 17.29 -10.52 -5.13
CA TYR A 134 16.37 -11.54 -4.62
C TYR A 134 17.14 -12.67 -3.96
N THR A 135 16.43 -13.63 -3.34
CA THR A 135 16.97 -14.92 -2.86
C THR A 135 15.96 -16.01 -3.16
N ALA A 136 16.46 -17.21 -3.47
CA ALA A 136 15.63 -18.41 -3.63
C ALA A 136 16.26 -19.57 -2.88
N TYR A 137 15.48 -20.25 -2.05
CA TYR A 137 15.93 -21.42 -1.28
C TYR A 137 14.89 -22.52 -1.38
N ASP A 138 15.38 -23.73 -1.67
CA ASP A 138 14.57 -24.93 -1.73
C ASP A 138 14.94 -25.93 -0.64
N ASN A 139 13.98 -26.75 -0.20
CA ASN A 139 14.21 -27.72 0.88
C ASN A 139 15.06 -28.94 0.47
N CYS A 140 15.13 -29.22 -0.83
CA CYS A 140 15.93 -30.31 -1.40
C CYS A 140 17.21 -29.82 -2.05
N ASP A 141 17.11 -28.77 -2.86
CA ASP A 141 18.21 -28.24 -3.68
C ASP A 141 19.06 -27.19 -2.93
N GLY A 142 18.57 -26.67 -1.81
CA GLY A 142 19.26 -25.64 -1.03
C GLY A 142 19.14 -24.25 -1.67
N ASP A 143 20.25 -23.50 -1.71
CA ASP A 143 20.29 -22.17 -2.34
C ASP A 143 20.31 -22.30 -3.87
N ILE A 144 19.21 -21.87 -4.50
CA ILE A 144 19.03 -21.87 -5.96
C ILE A 144 18.83 -20.43 -6.50
N THR A 145 19.35 -19.43 -5.78
CA THR A 145 19.25 -18.02 -6.16
C THR A 145 19.77 -17.76 -7.56
N ASP A 146 20.83 -18.44 -7.98
CA ASP A 146 21.41 -18.30 -9.33
C ASP A 146 20.52 -18.87 -10.46
N MET A 147 19.49 -19.64 -10.11
CA MET A 147 18.53 -20.19 -11.08
C MET A 147 17.34 -19.25 -11.33
N VAL A 148 17.20 -18.17 -10.57
CA VAL A 148 16.11 -17.20 -10.73
C VAL A 148 16.22 -16.50 -12.07
N LYS A 149 15.10 -16.46 -12.81
CA LYS A 149 14.96 -15.73 -14.06
C LYS A 149 14.08 -14.51 -13.82
N SER A 150 14.44 -13.37 -14.44
CA SER A 150 13.62 -12.17 -14.43
C SER A 150 13.10 -11.84 -15.82
N ASP A 151 11.83 -11.50 -15.93
CA ASP A 151 11.21 -10.92 -17.13
C ASP A 151 10.79 -9.49 -16.80
N SER A 152 11.44 -8.52 -17.44
CA SER A 152 11.19 -7.09 -17.25
C SER A 152 10.67 -6.47 -18.54
N ARG A 153 9.52 -5.79 -18.44
CA ARG A 153 8.94 -4.98 -19.52
C ARG A 153 8.93 -3.50 -19.18
N VAL A 154 9.76 -3.08 -18.23
CA VAL A 154 9.84 -1.68 -17.79
C VAL A 154 10.38 -0.80 -18.92
N ASN A 155 9.62 0.25 -19.25
CA ASN A 155 10.08 1.31 -20.13
C ASN A 155 10.45 2.54 -19.29
N PHE A 156 11.73 2.72 -19.01
CA PHE A 156 12.24 3.82 -18.18
C PHE A 156 12.13 5.20 -18.85
N ASN A 157 11.70 5.28 -20.11
CA ASN A 157 11.50 6.52 -20.85
C ASN A 157 10.02 6.92 -20.99
N GLN A 158 9.13 6.23 -20.31
CA GLN A 158 7.69 6.48 -20.41
C GLN A 158 7.04 6.31 -19.04
N ALA A 159 6.28 7.32 -18.62
CA ALA A 159 5.50 7.23 -17.38
C ALA A 159 4.48 6.09 -17.45
N GLY A 160 4.32 5.37 -16.34
CA GLY A 160 3.43 4.23 -16.23
C GLY A 160 3.82 3.31 -15.07
N THR A 161 3.00 2.30 -14.83
CA THR A 161 3.29 1.24 -13.86
C THR A 161 3.66 -0.02 -14.62
N TYR A 162 4.80 -0.59 -14.27
CA TYR A 162 5.39 -1.77 -14.90
C TYR A 162 5.66 -2.84 -13.86
N GLU A 163 5.87 -4.06 -14.34
CA GLU A 163 6.17 -5.19 -13.48
C GLU A 163 7.45 -5.89 -13.93
N ILE A 164 8.25 -6.33 -12.97
CA ILE A 164 9.34 -7.27 -13.15
C ILE A 164 8.93 -8.56 -12.46
N VAL A 165 8.79 -9.63 -13.22
CA VAL A 165 8.41 -10.95 -12.74
C VAL A 165 9.65 -11.79 -12.56
N TYR A 166 9.84 -12.34 -11.37
CA TYR A 166 10.91 -13.27 -11.03
C TYR A 166 10.32 -14.67 -10.91
N THR A 167 10.96 -15.65 -11.52
CA THR A 167 10.54 -17.05 -11.49
C THR A 167 11.74 -17.93 -11.20
N VAL A 168 11.50 -19.01 -10.47
CA VAL A 168 12.49 -20.05 -10.22
C VAL A 168 11.81 -21.41 -10.24
N GLN A 169 12.51 -22.42 -10.75
CA GLN A 169 12.08 -23.80 -10.75
C GLN A 169 13.20 -24.65 -10.11
N ASP A 170 12.83 -25.53 -9.18
CA ASP A 170 13.76 -26.50 -8.60
C ASP A 170 14.09 -27.65 -9.56
N SER A 171 14.95 -28.59 -9.14
CA SER A 171 15.36 -29.76 -9.93
C SER A 171 14.24 -30.80 -10.13
N HIS A 172 13.14 -30.70 -9.36
CA HIS A 172 11.98 -31.59 -9.41
C HIS A 172 10.79 -31.02 -10.15
N GLY A 173 10.89 -29.76 -10.61
CA GLY A 173 9.88 -29.11 -11.45
C GLY A 173 8.87 -28.27 -10.66
N ASN A 174 9.05 -28.06 -9.35
CA ASN A 174 8.19 -27.17 -8.60
C ASN A 174 8.61 -25.72 -8.85
N GLU A 175 7.64 -24.81 -9.03
CA GLU A 175 7.87 -23.44 -9.44
C GLU A 175 7.42 -22.45 -8.37
N ALA A 176 8.17 -21.35 -8.24
CA ALA A 176 7.79 -20.17 -7.48
C ALA A 176 7.96 -18.91 -8.32
N SER A 177 7.13 -17.91 -8.03
CA SER A 177 7.21 -16.60 -8.67
C SER A 177 6.90 -15.48 -7.67
N CYS A 178 7.52 -14.31 -7.89
CA CYS A 178 7.18 -13.06 -7.22
C CYS A 178 7.34 -11.89 -8.17
N THR A 179 6.77 -10.73 -7.83
CA THR A 179 6.71 -9.57 -8.71
C THR A 179 7.16 -8.32 -7.97
N ARG A 180 7.98 -7.50 -8.64
CA ARG A 180 8.31 -6.13 -8.24
C ARG A 180 7.55 -5.16 -9.13
N SER A 181 6.79 -4.24 -8.54
CA SER A 181 6.13 -3.14 -9.24
C SER A 181 7.08 -1.95 -9.35
N VAL A 182 7.20 -1.37 -10.55
CA VAL A 182 8.02 -0.19 -10.83
C VAL A 182 7.12 0.89 -11.43
N GLN A 183 6.89 1.96 -10.68
CA GLN A 183 6.15 3.12 -11.14
C GLN A 183 7.14 4.16 -11.69
N ILE A 184 7.03 4.45 -12.99
CA ILE A 184 7.79 5.51 -13.66
C ILE A 184 6.91 6.77 -13.69
N LEU A 185 7.41 7.86 -13.15
CA LEU A 185 6.76 9.16 -13.06
C LEU A 185 7.35 10.14 -14.06
N GLU A 186 6.55 11.10 -14.54
CA GLU A 186 7.08 12.24 -15.29
C GLU A 186 8.11 13.00 -14.44
N ASN A 187 9.18 13.48 -15.06
CA ASN A 187 10.19 14.25 -14.37
C ASN A 187 9.90 15.75 -14.47
N PRO A 188 9.42 16.41 -13.39
CA PRO A 188 9.08 17.84 -13.42
C PRO A 188 10.28 18.72 -13.78
N LEU A 189 11.51 18.26 -13.53
CA LEU A 189 12.75 19.01 -13.83
C LEU A 189 13.02 19.19 -15.33
N ASN A 190 12.29 18.47 -16.20
CA ASN A 190 12.44 18.62 -17.66
C ASN A 190 11.65 19.78 -18.24
N VAL A 191 10.97 20.58 -17.41
CA VAL A 191 10.22 21.75 -17.86
C VAL A 191 11.15 22.91 -18.20
N ARG A 192 10.83 23.64 -19.27
CA ARG A 192 11.53 24.85 -19.69
C ARG A 192 10.51 25.89 -20.16
N LEU A 193 10.81 27.15 -19.93
CA LEU A 193 10.03 28.23 -20.52
C LEU A 193 10.23 28.29 -22.03
N ALA A 194 9.15 28.45 -22.76
CA ALA A 194 9.16 28.34 -24.23
C ALA A 194 9.77 29.56 -24.94
N TYR A 195 9.86 30.72 -24.27
CA TYR A 195 10.34 31.96 -24.84
C TYR A 195 10.86 32.92 -23.76
N ASP A 196 11.55 33.99 -24.20
CA ASP A 196 12.07 35.05 -23.35
C ASP A 196 10.91 35.97 -22.86
N HIS A 197 10.82 36.15 -21.56
CA HIS A 197 9.83 37.00 -20.90
C HIS A 197 10.29 38.43 -20.64
N ASP A 198 11.47 38.83 -21.10
CA ASP A 198 12.02 40.16 -20.85
C ASP A 198 11.20 41.31 -21.48
N MET A 199 10.25 40.99 -22.34
CA MET A 199 9.29 41.95 -22.89
C MET A 199 8.22 42.41 -21.87
N PHE A 200 8.02 41.69 -20.76
CA PHE A 200 7.07 42.06 -19.70
C PHE A 200 7.77 42.90 -18.62
N ASP A 201 7.03 43.80 -17.98
CA ASP A 201 7.58 44.65 -16.91
C ASP A 201 7.94 43.81 -15.67
N ASN A 202 9.20 43.92 -15.21
CA ASN A 202 9.66 43.27 -14.00
C ASN A 202 9.74 44.22 -12.79
N THR A 203 9.09 45.38 -12.86
CA THR A 203 8.97 46.26 -11.69
C THR A 203 8.20 45.54 -10.59
N ALA A 204 8.90 45.21 -9.49
CA ALA A 204 8.29 44.52 -8.38
C ALA A 204 7.22 45.35 -7.66
N PHE A 205 6.18 44.69 -7.25
CA PHE A 205 5.19 45.26 -6.33
C PHE A 205 4.81 44.20 -5.28
N GLU A 206 4.48 44.68 -4.08
CA GLU A 206 3.96 43.82 -3.02
C GLU A 206 2.46 43.73 -3.13
N TRP A 207 1.92 42.52 -3.02
CA TRP A 207 0.49 42.30 -3.03
C TRP A 207 -0.14 42.81 -1.73
N TRP A 208 -1.19 43.60 -1.85
CA TRP A 208 -2.07 43.99 -0.74
C TRP A 208 -3.46 44.34 -1.22
N PHE A 209 -4.43 44.26 -0.32
CA PHE A 209 -5.84 44.54 -0.60
C PHE A 209 -6.33 45.79 0.15
N ASN A 210 -7.43 46.36 -0.32
CA ASN A 210 -8.13 47.47 0.34
C ASN A 210 -9.36 46.94 1.07
N LYS A 211 -9.47 47.23 2.37
CA LYS A 211 -10.59 46.81 3.20
C LYS A 211 -11.83 47.59 2.84
N SER A 212 -12.93 46.90 2.63
CA SER A 212 -14.26 47.49 2.40
C SER A 212 -15.08 47.52 3.70
N ALA A 213 -16.06 48.40 3.79
CA ALA A 213 -16.97 48.48 4.95
C ALA A 213 -18.11 47.45 4.81
N ASP A 214 -18.76 47.16 5.92
CA ASP A 214 -20.02 46.40 5.99
C ASP A 214 -19.99 45.04 5.30
N HIS A 215 -18.86 44.33 5.42
CA HIS A 215 -18.61 43.04 4.82
C HIS A 215 -18.76 43.00 3.28
N ALA A 216 -18.65 44.15 2.63
CA ALA A 216 -18.53 44.21 1.19
C ALA A 216 -17.20 43.59 0.75
N ARG A 217 -17.19 43.06 -0.47
CA ARG A 217 -16.00 42.38 -1.02
C ARG A 217 -14.81 43.36 -1.05
N ASN A 218 -13.69 42.92 -0.51
CA ASN A 218 -12.45 43.68 -0.53
C ASN A 218 -11.93 43.86 -1.95
N THR A 219 -11.30 45.01 -2.21
CA THR A 219 -10.71 45.35 -3.52
C THR A 219 -9.19 45.34 -3.44
N ALA A 220 -8.52 45.53 -4.55
CA ALA A 220 -7.06 45.61 -4.60
C ALA A 220 -6.62 46.75 -5.54
N ALA A 221 -5.36 47.17 -5.41
CA ALA A 221 -4.78 48.19 -6.29
C ALA A 221 -4.62 47.69 -7.73
N LYS A 222 -4.40 46.36 -7.91
CA LYS A 222 -4.39 45.72 -9.23
C LYS A 222 -5.80 45.20 -9.55
N ASP A 223 -6.24 45.46 -10.75
CA ASP A 223 -7.55 45.06 -11.24
C ASP A 223 -7.65 43.52 -11.33
N ALA A 224 -8.80 42.95 -10.94
CA ALA A 224 -9.02 41.52 -10.93
C ALA A 224 -8.98 40.92 -12.35
N ASP A 225 -9.50 41.61 -13.36
CA ASP A 225 -9.49 41.15 -14.74
C ASP A 225 -8.07 41.18 -15.31
N TRP A 226 -7.25 42.19 -14.95
CA TRP A 226 -5.82 42.20 -15.29
C TRP A 226 -5.09 40.99 -14.68
N LEU A 227 -5.30 40.68 -13.41
CA LEU A 227 -4.71 39.51 -12.78
C LEU A 227 -5.13 38.21 -13.46
N LYS A 228 -6.40 38.06 -13.83
CA LYS A 228 -6.91 36.91 -14.56
C LYS A 228 -6.20 36.66 -15.89
N THR A 229 -5.70 37.71 -16.57
CA THR A 229 -4.91 37.52 -17.79
C THR A 229 -3.63 36.76 -17.58
N TYR A 230 -3.15 36.71 -16.34
CA TYR A 230 -1.98 35.94 -15.88
C TYR A 230 -2.36 34.73 -15.03
N GLY A 231 -3.62 34.29 -15.06
CA GLY A 231 -4.07 33.20 -14.24
C GLY A 231 -3.97 33.45 -12.73
N ALA A 232 -4.04 34.73 -12.32
CA ALA A 232 -3.88 35.14 -10.92
C ALA A 232 -5.22 35.59 -10.30
N TYR A 233 -5.45 35.23 -9.05
CA TYR A 233 -6.67 35.46 -8.33
C TYR A 233 -6.36 35.94 -6.90
N TYR A 234 -7.21 36.78 -6.33
CA TYR A 234 -7.11 37.20 -4.93
C TYR A 234 -8.43 37.09 -4.18
N ILE A 235 -9.49 36.80 -4.89
CA ILE A 235 -10.84 36.70 -4.39
C ILE A 235 -11.61 35.69 -5.26
N GLY A 236 -12.43 34.85 -4.63
CA GLY A 236 -13.28 33.88 -5.32
C GLY A 236 -14.56 34.52 -5.87
N PRO A 237 -15.50 33.69 -6.37
CA PRO A 237 -16.85 34.16 -6.80
C PRO A 237 -17.60 34.94 -5.73
N ASP A 238 -18.58 35.76 -6.14
CA ASP A 238 -19.44 36.50 -5.20
C ASP A 238 -20.51 35.58 -4.59
N GLU A 239 -20.03 34.60 -3.84
CA GLU A 239 -20.83 33.59 -3.16
C GLU A 239 -20.38 33.46 -1.70
N LYS A 240 -21.26 32.96 -0.84
CA LYS A 240 -20.93 32.72 0.58
C LYS A 240 -19.96 31.56 0.74
N VAL A 241 -18.78 31.72 0.19
CA VAL A 241 -17.66 30.74 0.31
C VAL A 241 -16.44 31.45 0.91
N ILE A 242 -15.80 30.82 1.86
CA ILE A 242 -14.53 31.23 2.46
C ILE A 242 -13.44 30.21 2.04
N TYR A 243 -12.32 30.73 1.59
CA TYR A 243 -11.13 29.95 1.26
C TYR A 243 -10.08 30.18 2.33
N LEU A 244 -9.91 29.20 3.22
CA LEU A 244 -8.85 29.26 4.23
C LEU A 244 -7.54 28.81 3.60
N THR A 245 -6.51 29.66 3.67
CA THR A 245 -5.19 29.34 3.18
C THR A 245 -4.14 29.61 4.23
N PHE A 246 -3.13 28.73 4.27
CA PHE A 246 -2.04 28.79 5.22
C PHE A 246 -0.71 28.76 4.48
N ASP A 247 0.15 29.75 4.76
CA ASP A 247 1.49 29.82 4.18
C ASP A 247 2.52 29.33 5.17
N GLU A 248 3.40 28.45 4.70
CA GLU A 248 4.53 27.91 5.46
C GLU A 248 5.81 28.15 4.67
N GLY A 249 6.57 29.16 5.08
CA GLY A 249 7.85 29.52 4.45
C GLY A 249 8.99 29.69 5.44
N GLY A 250 8.74 29.43 6.72
CA GLY A 250 9.68 29.64 7.80
C GLY A 250 9.92 28.40 8.67
N ASN A 251 10.75 28.57 9.70
CA ASN A 251 11.09 27.49 10.62
C ASN A 251 10.08 27.29 11.76
N ASP A 252 9.05 28.12 11.87
CA ASP A 252 8.09 28.06 12.96
C ASP A 252 6.76 27.47 12.49
N ILE A 253 6.59 26.19 12.72
CA ILE A 253 5.45 25.37 12.33
C ILE A 253 4.60 24.94 13.54
N THR A 254 4.74 25.64 14.65
CA THR A 254 4.34 25.16 15.97
C THR A 254 2.89 24.70 16.03
N TYR A 255 1.96 25.35 15.29
CA TYR A 255 0.52 25.09 15.43
C TYR A 255 -0.15 24.51 14.18
N ILE A 256 0.60 24.18 13.12
CA ILE A 256 -0.01 23.69 11.86
C ILE A 256 -0.77 22.35 12.05
N LYS A 257 -0.27 21.46 12.91
CA LYS A 257 -0.92 20.18 13.20
C LYS A 257 -2.24 20.38 13.94
N GLN A 258 -2.24 21.27 14.92
CA GLN A 258 -3.45 21.63 15.67
C GLN A 258 -4.47 22.35 14.79
N ILE A 259 -4.03 23.20 13.85
CA ILE A 259 -4.89 23.83 12.84
C ILE A 259 -5.54 22.78 11.96
N ALA A 260 -4.77 21.80 11.47
CA ALA A 260 -5.30 20.70 10.68
C ALA A 260 -6.32 19.86 11.47
N ASP A 261 -6.08 19.60 12.75
CA ASP A 261 -7.03 18.89 13.61
C ASP A 261 -8.36 19.66 13.72
N VAL A 262 -8.32 20.99 13.96
CA VAL A 262 -9.52 21.82 14.02
C VAL A 262 -10.29 21.84 12.69
N LEU A 263 -9.57 21.91 11.56
CA LEU A 263 -10.19 21.85 10.23
C LEU A 263 -10.90 20.51 10.01
N ASN A 264 -10.24 19.42 10.36
CA ASN A 264 -10.79 18.06 10.23
C ASN A 264 -12.00 17.83 11.14
N GLU A 265 -11.94 18.26 12.40
CA GLU A 265 -13.07 18.19 13.35
C GLU A 265 -14.30 18.97 12.86
N ASN A 266 -14.07 20.05 12.14
CA ASN A 266 -15.13 20.85 11.53
C ASN A 266 -15.51 20.43 10.10
N GLU A 267 -14.90 19.37 9.53
CA GLU A 267 -15.12 18.94 8.14
C GLU A 267 -14.87 20.06 7.12
N VAL A 268 -13.86 20.91 7.37
CA VAL A 268 -13.46 22.02 6.51
C VAL A 268 -12.16 21.65 5.78
N LYS A 269 -12.13 21.90 4.47
CA LYS A 269 -10.92 21.75 3.67
C LYS A 269 -10.25 23.12 3.50
N ALA A 270 -8.93 23.11 3.46
CA ALA A 270 -8.11 24.30 3.32
C ALA A 270 -6.97 24.06 2.32
N THR A 271 -6.35 25.15 1.85
CA THR A 271 -5.16 25.08 1.01
C THR A 271 -3.93 25.49 1.83
N PHE A 272 -2.89 24.67 1.76
CA PHE A 272 -1.60 24.92 2.41
C PHE A 272 -0.55 25.20 1.33
N PHE A 273 -0.01 26.40 1.30
CA PHE A 273 1.13 26.75 0.45
C PHE A 273 2.39 26.44 1.24
N LEU A 274 3.03 25.33 0.89
CA LEU A 274 4.18 24.78 1.61
C LEU A 274 5.44 24.96 0.78
N THR A 275 6.58 25.14 1.43
CA THR A 275 7.87 25.09 0.74
C THR A 275 8.34 23.66 0.52
N ARG A 276 9.19 23.44 -0.52
CA ARG A 276 9.81 22.14 -0.75
C ARG A 276 10.44 21.52 0.49
N ASN A 277 11.16 22.35 1.26
CA ASN A 277 11.86 21.85 2.45
C ASN A 277 10.88 21.32 3.49
N TYR A 278 9.76 22.02 3.68
CA TYR A 278 8.71 21.56 4.58
C TYR A 278 8.09 20.22 4.12
N ILE A 279 7.76 20.11 2.82
CA ILE A 279 7.17 18.88 2.25
C ILE A 279 8.11 17.68 2.49
N ARG A 280 9.42 17.87 2.30
CA ARG A 280 10.42 16.82 2.55
C ARG A 280 10.52 16.44 4.02
N ASP A 281 10.65 17.44 4.89
CA ASP A 281 10.98 17.24 6.30
C ASP A 281 9.77 16.75 7.12
N GLU A 282 8.55 17.11 6.71
CA GLU A 282 7.28 16.71 7.34
C GLU A 282 6.42 15.79 6.43
N ALA A 283 7.05 14.92 5.65
CA ALA A 283 6.41 14.09 4.63
C ALA A 283 5.19 13.30 5.14
N ASP A 284 5.24 12.74 6.36
CA ASP A 284 4.10 12.00 6.94
C ASP A 284 2.91 12.91 7.23
N PHE A 285 3.18 14.13 7.69
CA PHE A 285 2.13 15.10 7.94
C PHE A 285 1.52 15.63 6.64
N VAL A 286 2.33 15.84 5.61
CA VAL A 286 1.83 16.25 4.28
C VAL A 286 0.95 15.15 3.68
N ARG A 287 1.34 13.87 3.79
CA ARG A 287 0.46 12.74 3.42
C ARG A 287 -0.86 12.75 4.18
N ASN A 288 -0.81 13.06 5.47
CA ASN A 288 -2.01 13.17 6.29
C ASN A 288 -2.93 14.30 5.81
N LEU A 289 -2.40 15.50 5.52
CA LEU A 289 -3.18 16.61 4.98
C LEU A 289 -3.91 16.22 3.68
N VAL A 290 -3.18 15.65 2.72
CA VAL A 290 -3.74 15.23 1.42
C VAL A 290 -4.80 14.13 1.61
N SER A 291 -4.56 13.15 2.49
CA SER A 291 -5.52 12.07 2.76
C SER A 291 -6.84 12.56 3.37
N HIS A 292 -6.81 13.71 4.05
CA HIS A 292 -8.01 14.36 4.58
C HIS A 292 -8.64 15.35 3.59
N GLY A 293 -8.11 15.46 2.35
CA GLY A 293 -8.66 16.28 1.29
C GLY A 293 -8.27 17.76 1.37
N HIS A 294 -7.23 18.11 2.11
CA HIS A 294 -6.60 19.41 2.00
C HIS A 294 -5.74 19.48 0.74
N VAL A 295 -5.60 20.66 0.18
CA VAL A 295 -4.83 20.91 -1.04
C VAL A 295 -3.47 21.51 -0.68
N ILE A 296 -2.41 20.99 -1.29
CA ILE A 296 -1.06 21.53 -1.15
C ILE A 296 -0.73 22.36 -2.39
N GLY A 297 -0.41 23.62 -2.18
CA GLY A 297 0.03 24.55 -3.21
C GLY A 297 1.53 24.81 -3.12
N ASN A 298 2.14 25.12 -4.25
CA ASN A 298 3.55 25.43 -4.39
C ASN A 298 3.87 26.82 -3.80
N HIS A 299 4.85 26.86 -2.86
CA HIS A 299 5.33 28.12 -2.25
C HIS A 299 6.84 28.32 -2.45
N SER A 300 7.37 27.74 -3.51
CA SER A 300 8.77 27.69 -3.95
C SER A 300 9.70 26.84 -3.07
N TRP A 301 10.87 26.54 -3.60
CA TRP A 301 11.87 25.76 -2.86
C TRP A 301 12.48 26.53 -1.69
N HIS A 302 13.02 27.76 -1.95
CA HIS A 302 13.83 28.50 -0.99
C HIS A 302 13.10 29.71 -0.39
N HIS A 303 11.83 29.93 -0.78
CA HIS A 303 11.08 31.11 -0.37
C HIS A 303 11.72 32.44 -0.77
N TYR A 304 12.33 32.47 -1.97
CA TYR A 304 12.96 33.68 -2.53
C TYR A 304 11.92 34.67 -3.04
N ASP A 305 12.38 35.95 -3.16
CA ASP A 305 11.68 36.92 -3.99
C ASP A 305 11.82 36.53 -5.47
N MET A 306 10.76 35.94 -6.03
CA MET A 306 10.72 35.40 -7.38
C MET A 306 10.97 36.47 -8.46
N THR A 307 10.74 37.76 -8.16
CA THR A 307 11.00 38.85 -9.11
C THR A 307 12.50 39.00 -9.41
N THR A 308 13.35 38.63 -8.46
CA THR A 308 14.81 38.65 -8.65
C THR A 308 15.29 37.61 -9.65
N LEU A 309 14.56 36.51 -9.78
CA LEU A 309 14.84 35.42 -10.71
C LEU A 309 14.12 35.58 -12.06
N ALA A 310 13.14 36.50 -12.16
CA ALA A 310 12.32 36.68 -13.34
C ALA A 310 13.05 37.48 -14.44
N ASN A 311 14.08 36.89 -15.00
CA ASN A 311 14.85 37.45 -16.12
C ASN A 311 15.50 36.32 -16.94
N ALA A 312 15.88 36.61 -18.18
CA ALA A 312 16.42 35.61 -19.11
C ALA A 312 17.67 34.89 -18.58
N ALA A 313 18.53 35.57 -17.81
CA ALA A 313 19.75 34.97 -17.27
C ALA A 313 19.48 33.97 -16.11
N GLN A 314 18.35 34.08 -15.45
CA GLN A 314 17.98 33.28 -14.29
C GLN A 314 16.70 32.46 -14.50
N ALA A 315 16.19 32.39 -15.74
CA ALA A 315 14.97 31.67 -16.07
C ALA A 315 14.99 30.19 -15.63
N ASP A 316 16.13 29.53 -15.78
CA ASP A 316 16.28 28.14 -15.30
C ASP A 316 16.16 28.07 -13.77
N ALA A 317 16.77 28.99 -13.02
CA ALA A 317 16.68 29.04 -11.57
C ALA A 317 15.24 29.36 -11.12
N PHE A 318 14.51 30.23 -11.85
CA PHE A 318 13.11 30.50 -11.60
C PHE A 318 12.25 29.23 -11.75
N VAL A 319 12.47 28.47 -12.82
CA VAL A 319 11.79 27.19 -13.06
C VAL A 319 12.14 26.17 -11.99
N GLU A 320 13.40 26.13 -11.58
CA GLU A 320 13.89 25.19 -10.58
C GLU A 320 13.25 25.40 -9.20
N GLU A 321 12.97 26.65 -8.80
CA GLU A 321 12.24 26.96 -7.56
C GLU A 321 10.88 26.26 -7.46
N LEU A 322 10.19 26.04 -8.59
CA LEU A 322 8.92 25.37 -8.63
C LEU A 322 9.04 23.85 -8.84
N THR A 323 9.85 23.46 -9.80
CA THR A 323 9.92 22.06 -10.24
C THR A 323 10.60 21.13 -9.25
N GLN A 324 11.53 21.64 -8.43
CA GLN A 324 12.12 20.89 -7.33
C GLN A 324 11.10 20.59 -6.23
N GLU A 325 10.16 21.50 -5.99
CA GLU A 325 9.07 21.26 -5.07
C GLU A 325 8.06 20.25 -5.63
N GLU A 326 7.68 20.38 -6.91
CA GLU A 326 6.84 19.39 -7.59
C GLU A 326 7.43 17.98 -7.51
N LYS A 327 8.74 17.85 -7.78
CA LYS A 327 9.42 16.58 -7.69
C LYS A 327 9.35 16.00 -6.28
N THR A 328 9.63 16.81 -5.26
CA THR A 328 9.56 16.38 -3.87
C THR A 328 8.13 15.99 -3.47
N TYR A 329 7.13 16.75 -3.90
CA TYR A 329 5.73 16.40 -3.67
C TYR A 329 5.37 15.04 -4.31
N MET A 330 5.76 14.81 -5.56
CA MET A 330 5.56 13.52 -6.24
C MET A 330 6.26 12.36 -5.51
N GLU A 331 7.47 12.58 -5.00
CA GLU A 331 8.20 11.58 -4.20
C GLU A 331 7.45 11.23 -2.91
N VAL A 332 6.85 12.23 -2.26
CA VAL A 332 6.14 12.06 -0.99
C VAL A 332 4.74 11.49 -1.19
N ILE A 333 3.96 12.04 -2.13
CA ILE A 333 2.53 11.71 -2.31
C ILE A 333 2.34 10.60 -3.36
N GLY A 334 3.15 10.60 -4.42
CA GLY A 334 3.03 9.64 -5.52
C GLY A 334 2.13 10.10 -6.66
N GLU A 335 1.64 11.34 -6.60
CA GLU A 335 0.81 11.98 -7.61
C GLU A 335 1.39 13.35 -7.99
N PRO A 336 1.10 13.89 -9.19
CA PRO A 336 1.51 15.23 -9.58
C PRO A 336 0.97 16.29 -8.61
N MET A 337 1.81 17.29 -8.33
CA MET A 337 1.41 18.43 -7.50
C MET A 337 0.35 19.28 -8.22
N PRO A 338 -0.70 19.74 -7.52
CA PRO A 338 -1.63 20.71 -8.06
C PRO A 338 -0.91 21.97 -8.58
N LYS A 339 -1.27 22.44 -9.77
CA LYS A 339 -0.65 23.61 -10.39
C LYS A 339 -1.22 24.92 -9.82
N ILE A 340 -1.11 25.08 -8.51
CA ILE A 340 -1.48 26.28 -7.77
C ILE A 340 -0.25 26.84 -7.06
N PHE A 341 -0.08 28.13 -7.09
CA PHE A 341 1.11 28.82 -6.60
C PHE A 341 0.77 30.05 -5.79
N ARG A 342 1.57 30.34 -4.80
CA ARG A 342 1.58 31.62 -4.10
C ARG A 342 3.00 32.16 -4.04
N PHE A 343 3.14 33.44 -4.42
CA PHE A 343 4.43 34.12 -4.33
C PHE A 343 4.87 34.29 -2.87
N PRO A 344 6.10 33.89 -2.51
CA PRO A 344 6.66 34.19 -1.21
C PRO A 344 6.54 35.68 -0.88
N ARG A 345 6.06 36.00 0.35
CA ARG A 345 5.85 37.36 0.85
C ARG A 345 4.87 38.23 0.03
N GLY A 346 4.21 37.67 -0.97
CA GLY A 346 3.33 38.41 -1.87
C GLY A 346 4.04 39.35 -2.87
N GLY A 347 5.39 39.33 -2.91
CA GLY A 347 6.18 40.10 -3.86
C GLY A 347 6.12 39.50 -5.28
N THR A 348 5.67 40.29 -6.25
CA THR A 348 5.56 39.82 -7.64
C THR A 348 5.78 40.95 -8.65
N SER A 349 5.79 40.59 -9.94
CA SER A 349 5.84 41.50 -11.09
C SER A 349 4.99 40.94 -12.22
N GLU A 350 4.67 41.79 -13.22
CA GLU A 350 3.96 41.31 -14.42
C GLU A 350 4.71 40.12 -15.08
N ARG A 351 6.03 40.25 -15.23
CA ARG A 351 6.90 39.21 -15.79
C ARG A 351 6.84 37.93 -14.99
N ALA A 352 6.98 38.00 -13.66
CA ALA A 352 6.94 36.83 -12.80
C ALA A 352 5.59 36.13 -12.86
N LEU A 353 4.47 36.90 -12.86
CA LEU A 353 3.12 36.35 -13.06
C LEU A 353 3.01 35.61 -14.40
N LYS A 354 3.52 36.21 -15.48
CA LYS A 354 3.47 35.58 -16.79
C LYS A 354 4.30 34.27 -16.84
N MET A 355 5.48 34.28 -16.26
CA MET A 355 6.32 33.07 -16.18
C MET A 355 5.62 31.95 -15.40
N ILE A 356 5.00 32.24 -14.26
CA ILE A 356 4.22 31.29 -13.48
C ILE A 356 3.04 30.72 -14.29
N CYS A 357 2.30 31.60 -14.97
CA CYS A 357 1.17 31.22 -15.83
C CYS A 357 1.61 30.30 -16.99
N ASP A 358 2.74 30.60 -17.64
CA ASP A 358 3.25 29.81 -18.76
C ASP A 358 3.80 28.43 -18.32
N LEU A 359 4.16 28.27 -17.05
CA LEU A 359 4.46 26.98 -16.42
C LEU A 359 3.21 26.20 -16.04
N GLY A 360 2.02 26.72 -16.36
CA GLY A 360 0.72 26.07 -16.14
C GLY A 360 0.13 26.29 -14.74
N TYR A 361 0.71 27.18 -13.95
CA TYR A 361 0.20 27.48 -12.62
C TYR A 361 -0.88 28.55 -12.63
N ARG A 362 -1.80 28.45 -11.67
CA ARG A 362 -2.65 29.53 -11.21
C ARG A 362 -2.09 30.13 -9.93
N THR A 363 -1.99 31.46 -9.86
CA THR A 363 -1.49 32.19 -8.70
C THR A 363 -2.63 32.61 -7.79
N TYR A 364 -2.51 32.36 -6.50
CA TYR A 364 -3.51 32.79 -5.52
C TYR A 364 -2.92 33.71 -4.47
N PHE A 365 -3.34 34.98 -4.53
CA PHE A 365 -3.14 35.97 -3.49
C PHE A 365 -4.24 35.85 -2.43
N TRP A 366 -4.52 36.93 -1.69
CA TRP A 366 -5.54 36.97 -0.65
C TRP A 366 -6.33 38.25 -0.71
N SER A 367 -7.56 38.21 -0.24
CA SER A 367 -8.42 39.38 -0.01
C SER A 367 -8.63 39.68 1.46
N HIS A 368 -8.10 38.79 2.34
CA HIS A 368 -8.09 39.00 3.78
C HIS A 368 -6.77 38.49 4.38
N ALA A 369 -6.12 39.35 5.12
CA ALA A 369 -4.91 39.01 5.90
C ALA A 369 -4.72 40.05 7.02
N TYR A 370 -3.93 39.72 7.99
CA TYR A 370 -3.47 40.63 9.03
C TYR A 370 -2.04 40.25 9.47
N TYR A 371 -1.42 41.09 10.28
CA TYR A 371 -0.07 40.82 10.76
C TYR A 371 -0.10 39.74 11.83
N ASP A 372 0.04 38.50 11.45
CA ASP A 372 -0.01 37.31 12.30
C ASP A 372 1.31 36.51 12.29
N TYR A 373 2.41 37.13 11.86
CA TYR A 373 3.77 36.59 11.89
C TYR A 373 4.68 37.45 12.74
N GLY A 374 5.65 36.85 13.45
CA GLY A 374 6.62 37.56 14.26
C GLY A 374 6.26 37.72 15.75
N SER A 375 4.99 37.85 16.12
CA SER A 375 4.51 37.79 17.50
C SER A 375 3.12 37.18 17.60
N ASP A 376 2.86 36.46 18.69
CA ASP A 376 1.53 35.90 18.93
C ASP A 376 0.47 37.00 19.11
N VAL A 377 -0.64 36.86 18.40
CA VAL A 377 -1.89 37.59 18.64
C VAL A 377 -2.72 36.78 19.64
N SER A 378 -3.51 37.43 20.47
CA SER A 378 -4.45 36.68 21.32
C SER A 378 -5.55 36.03 20.49
N ALA A 379 -6.14 34.94 20.98
CA ALA A 379 -7.25 34.28 20.32
C ALA A 379 -8.44 35.23 20.06
N GLN A 380 -8.70 36.11 20.99
CA GLN A 380 -9.77 37.10 20.87
C GLN A 380 -9.48 38.12 19.75
N GLU A 381 -8.26 38.64 19.65
CA GLU A 381 -7.85 39.54 18.57
C GLU A 381 -7.86 38.85 17.22
N ALA A 382 -7.36 37.62 17.14
CA ALA A 382 -7.41 36.84 15.93
C ALA A 382 -8.85 36.62 15.43
N LEU A 383 -9.75 36.15 16.34
CA LEU A 383 -11.16 35.96 16.01
C LEU A 383 -11.81 37.26 15.55
N GLN A 384 -11.62 38.35 16.32
CA GLN A 384 -12.20 39.66 15.99
C GLN A 384 -11.72 40.12 14.61
N THR A 385 -10.42 39.99 14.32
CA THR A 385 -9.86 40.42 13.03
C THR A 385 -10.38 39.59 11.86
N MET A 386 -10.48 38.24 12.03
CA MET A 386 -11.10 37.39 11.02
C MET A 386 -12.56 37.72 10.78
N MET A 387 -13.31 38.11 11.84
CA MET A 387 -14.73 38.44 11.78
C MET A 387 -15.00 39.84 11.25
N ASP A 388 -14.11 40.81 11.44
CA ASP A 388 -14.36 42.22 11.05
C ASP A 388 -14.49 42.43 9.53
N HIS A 389 -13.88 41.54 8.72
CA HIS A 389 -13.77 41.78 7.28
C HIS A 389 -14.10 40.54 6.45
N TYR A 390 -14.88 39.57 6.98
CA TYR A 390 -15.36 38.48 6.14
C TYR A 390 -16.26 39.02 5.00
N HIS A 391 -16.18 38.38 3.85
CA HIS A 391 -16.99 38.72 2.69
C HIS A 391 -17.12 37.54 1.74
N ASN A 392 -18.05 37.64 0.79
CA ASN A 392 -18.24 36.61 -0.21
C ASN A 392 -16.95 36.36 -1.02
N GLY A 393 -16.58 35.09 -1.16
CA GLY A 393 -15.40 34.69 -1.92
C GLY A 393 -14.07 35.06 -1.26
N ALA A 394 -14.04 35.33 0.05
CA ALA A 394 -12.81 35.76 0.72
C ALA A 394 -11.74 34.65 0.73
N ILE A 395 -10.55 34.99 0.26
CA ILE A 395 -9.34 34.17 0.42
C ILE A 395 -8.59 34.71 1.63
N TYR A 396 -8.49 33.92 2.68
CA TYR A 396 -7.77 34.23 3.91
C TYR A 396 -6.32 33.76 3.81
N LEU A 397 -5.36 34.66 4.05
CA LEU A 397 -3.99 34.30 4.33
C LEU A 397 -3.79 34.28 5.85
N LEU A 398 -3.42 33.14 6.38
CA LEU A 398 -3.07 32.92 7.79
C LEU A 398 -1.73 32.21 7.88
N HIS A 399 -0.96 32.49 8.95
CA HIS A 399 0.30 31.79 9.22
C HIS A 399 0.10 30.81 10.38
N PRO A 400 0.51 29.55 10.20
CA PRO A 400 0.31 28.50 11.21
C PRO A 400 1.30 28.60 12.40
N SER A 401 2.24 29.55 12.34
CA SER A 401 3.10 29.92 13.46
C SER A 401 2.40 30.67 14.57
N ASN A 402 1.23 31.26 14.31
CA ASN A 402 0.51 32.09 15.28
C ASN A 402 -0.47 31.27 16.13
N LYS A 403 -0.27 31.31 17.46
CA LYS A 403 -1.13 30.62 18.42
C LYS A 403 -2.57 31.14 18.40
N GLY A 404 -2.76 32.44 18.19
CA GLY A 404 -4.09 33.05 18.12
C GLY A 404 -4.90 32.49 16.97
N ASN A 405 -4.28 32.28 15.82
CA ASN A 405 -4.94 31.65 14.65
C ASN A 405 -5.49 30.26 14.99
N TRP A 406 -4.66 29.41 15.58
CA TRP A 406 -5.10 28.10 16.02
C TRP A 406 -6.27 28.17 17.00
N LEU A 407 -6.14 28.95 18.07
CA LEU A 407 -7.14 29.02 19.14
C LEU A 407 -8.47 29.66 18.70
N ALA A 408 -8.46 30.54 17.70
CA ALA A 408 -9.64 31.24 17.18
C ALA A 408 -10.36 30.47 16.06
N LEU A 409 -9.70 29.51 15.43
CA LEU A 409 -10.16 28.91 14.17
C LEU A 409 -11.50 28.17 14.31
N ASP A 410 -11.69 27.41 15.39
CA ASP A 410 -12.94 26.67 15.63
C ASP A 410 -14.14 27.62 15.76
N ASP A 411 -14.00 28.67 16.57
CA ASP A 411 -15.06 29.67 16.76
C ASP A 411 -15.34 30.42 15.46
N PHE A 412 -14.31 30.77 14.69
CA PHE A 412 -14.47 31.44 13.40
C PHE A 412 -15.24 30.53 12.41
N ILE A 413 -14.86 29.26 12.27
CA ILE A 413 -15.54 28.33 11.37
C ILE A 413 -17.01 28.17 11.74
N ARG A 414 -17.31 27.97 13.03
CA ARG A 414 -18.69 27.83 13.51
C ARG A 414 -19.52 29.03 13.23
N GLU A 415 -18.98 30.23 13.44
CA GLU A 415 -19.71 31.48 13.21
C GLU A 415 -19.94 31.71 11.71
N MET A 416 -18.97 31.43 10.85
CA MET A 416 -19.15 31.50 9.40
C MET A 416 -20.23 30.52 8.91
N LYS A 417 -20.23 29.28 9.39
CA LYS A 417 -21.29 28.31 9.09
C LYS A 417 -22.67 28.81 9.57
N ARG A 418 -22.74 29.42 10.75
CA ARG A 418 -23.98 30.02 11.28
C ARG A 418 -24.49 31.16 10.41
N LEU A 419 -23.60 31.93 9.81
CA LEU A 419 -23.94 33.03 8.87
C LEU A 419 -24.25 32.51 7.45
N GLY A 420 -24.19 31.19 7.24
CA GLY A 420 -24.54 30.53 5.99
C GLY A 420 -23.39 30.46 4.98
N TYR A 421 -22.16 30.65 5.42
CA TYR A 421 -20.97 30.43 4.59
C TYR A 421 -20.59 28.95 4.58
N CYS A 422 -20.07 28.47 3.45
CA CYS A 422 -19.32 27.23 3.33
C CYS A 422 -17.83 27.52 3.12
N PHE A 423 -17.04 26.47 3.14
CA PHE A 423 -15.58 26.54 2.97
C PHE A 423 -15.18 25.68 1.77
N ASP A 424 -14.19 26.14 1.01
CA ASP A 424 -13.66 25.41 -0.14
C ASP A 424 -12.16 25.70 -0.31
N THR A 425 -11.51 24.97 -1.20
CA THR A 425 -10.10 25.12 -1.54
C THR A 425 -9.92 26.00 -2.78
N VAL A 426 -8.79 26.74 -2.87
CA VAL A 426 -8.61 27.76 -3.91
C VAL A 426 -8.51 27.19 -5.32
N ASP A 427 -8.17 25.94 -5.49
CA ASP A 427 -8.08 25.27 -6.79
C ASP A 427 -9.43 25.16 -7.53
N HIS A 428 -10.55 25.35 -6.82
CA HIS A 428 -11.91 25.45 -7.38
C HIS A 428 -12.29 26.86 -7.86
N ILE A 429 -11.44 27.87 -7.65
CA ILE A 429 -11.66 29.22 -8.17
C ILE A 429 -11.25 29.28 -9.66
N GLU A 430 -12.18 29.66 -10.53
CA GLU A 430 -11.99 29.79 -11.98
C GLU A 430 -12.03 31.25 -12.45
#